data_8869431ae27f5040a3f691e33d198e55
#
_entry.id   8869431ae27f5040a3f691e33d198e55
#
_cell.length_a   1.000
_cell.length_b   1.000
_cell.length_c   1.000
_cell.angle_alpha   90.00
_cell.angle_beta   90.00
_cell.angle_gamma   90.00
#
_symmetry.space_group_name_H-M   'P 1'
#
loop_
_entity.id
_entity.type
_entity.pdbx_description
1 polymer ?
#
loop_
_entity_poly.entity_id
_entity_poly.type
_entity_poly.pdbx_seq_one_letter_code
_entity_poly.pdbx_strand_id
1 'polypeptide(L)'
;MKKENIRQHIITVASELFYAQGYNVTGVNEIISKANIAKATLYHHFRSKEDLCIAYLQQKHEQFLDELQVYIAEGESPKHQVLGIFELLRARYRKKDFYGCWSQKIVAEITPQNKRIFPLIQKHKKELLTALGNVVQDSVALISKAEREKLAGALYLLYEGAVTESYLHKNDWPIHLAKQMAADLFLTVQLKR
;
A
#
# COMPACT_ATOMS: atom_id res chain seq x y z
N MET A 1 20.52 -24.08 8.15
CA MET A 1 19.28 -23.28 8.17
C MET A 1 19.52 -22.06 9.05
N LYS A 2 19.52 -20.82 8.48
CA LYS A 2 19.50 -19.59 9.28
C LYS A 2 18.23 -19.63 10.12
N LYS A 3 18.32 -19.40 11.45
CA LYS A 3 17.17 -19.23 12.32
C LYS A 3 16.31 -18.10 11.72
N GLU A 4 15.27 -18.46 10.98
CA GLU A 4 14.26 -17.51 10.55
C GLU A 4 13.74 -16.87 11.83
N ASN A 5 13.72 -15.54 11.85
CA ASN A 5 13.24 -14.85 13.04
C ASN A 5 11.78 -15.23 13.24
N ILE A 6 11.46 -16.00 14.27
CA ILE A 6 10.11 -16.52 14.59
C ILE A 6 9.08 -15.38 14.54
N ARG A 7 9.45 -14.20 15.02
CA ARG A 7 8.59 -13.02 14.95
C ARG A 7 8.22 -12.69 13.49
N GLN A 8 9.19 -12.71 12.59
CA GLN A 8 8.97 -12.44 11.17
C GLN A 8 8.09 -13.52 10.51
N HIS A 9 8.31 -14.77 10.84
CA HIS A 9 7.48 -15.89 10.37
C HIS A 9 6.01 -15.72 10.78
N ILE A 10 5.75 -15.34 12.04
CA ILE A 10 4.39 -15.07 12.52
C ILE A 10 3.75 -13.91 11.72
N ILE A 11 4.47 -12.82 11.50
CA ILE A 11 3.97 -11.68 10.70
C ILE A 11 3.64 -12.13 9.27
N THR A 12 4.50 -12.94 8.64
CA THR A 12 4.27 -13.44 7.27
C THR A 12 2.98 -14.26 7.19
N VAL A 13 2.80 -15.23 8.08
CA VAL A 13 1.59 -16.05 8.12
C VAL A 13 0.33 -15.23 8.40
N ALA A 14 0.41 -14.31 9.37
CA ALA A 14 -0.71 -13.41 9.67
C ALA A 14 -1.03 -12.47 8.49
N SER A 15 0.00 -11.99 7.78
CA SER A 15 -0.15 -11.13 6.60
C SER A 15 -0.94 -11.82 5.49
N GLU A 16 -0.63 -13.08 5.20
CA GLU A 16 -1.36 -13.87 4.22
C GLU A 16 -2.84 -14.00 4.59
N LEU A 17 -3.12 -14.36 5.85
CA LEU A 17 -4.48 -14.55 6.33
C LEU A 17 -5.27 -13.23 6.37
N PHE A 18 -4.71 -12.18 6.98
CA PHE A 18 -5.39 -10.87 7.04
C PHE A 18 -5.66 -10.29 5.65
N TYR A 19 -4.74 -10.49 4.71
CA TYR A 19 -4.90 -9.96 3.36
C TYR A 19 -5.92 -10.77 2.55
N ALA A 20 -5.91 -12.11 2.65
CA ALA A 20 -6.80 -12.96 1.88
C ALA A 20 -8.25 -12.92 2.41
N GLN A 21 -8.46 -13.16 3.70
CA GLN A 21 -9.79 -13.37 4.29
C GLN A 21 -10.27 -12.24 5.21
N GLY A 22 -9.40 -11.29 5.58
CA GLY A 22 -9.75 -10.16 6.44
C GLY A 22 -9.28 -10.33 7.89
N TYR A 23 -9.28 -9.20 8.61
CA TYR A 23 -8.81 -9.13 9.98
C TYR A 23 -9.78 -9.81 10.96
N ASN A 24 -11.08 -9.50 10.88
CA ASN A 24 -12.05 -10.00 11.85
C ASN A 24 -12.22 -11.52 11.77
N VAL A 25 -12.28 -12.08 10.56
CA VAL A 25 -12.45 -13.52 10.31
C VAL A 25 -11.22 -14.32 10.75
N THR A 26 -10.02 -13.77 10.59
CA THR A 26 -8.78 -14.45 10.97
C THR A 26 -8.66 -14.64 12.48
N GLY A 27 -8.75 -15.88 12.94
CA GLY A 27 -8.60 -16.26 14.35
C GLY A 27 -7.14 -16.39 14.77
N VAL A 28 -6.83 -16.05 16.05
CA VAL A 28 -5.47 -16.23 16.59
C VAL A 28 -5.04 -17.72 16.56
N ASN A 29 -5.96 -18.64 16.81
CA ASN A 29 -5.67 -20.07 16.77
C ASN A 29 -5.35 -20.57 15.35
N GLU A 30 -5.97 -19.98 14.33
CA GLU A 30 -5.66 -20.27 12.92
C GLU A 30 -4.23 -19.82 12.57
N ILE A 31 -3.83 -18.63 13.03
CA ILE A 31 -2.47 -18.12 12.84
C ILE A 31 -1.46 -19.05 13.52
N ILE A 32 -1.71 -19.47 14.77
CA ILE A 32 -0.87 -20.39 15.52
C ILE A 32 -0.72 -21.73 14.77
N SER A 33 -1.82 -22.29 14.30
CA SER A 33 -1.83 -23.56 13.57
C SER A 33 -1.06 -23.43 12.24
N LYS A 34 -1.34 -22.39 11.45
CA LYS A 34 -0.69 -22.20 10.15
C LYS A 34 0.79 -21.85 10.28
N ALA A 35 1.18 -21.11 11.33
CA ALA A 35 2.57 -20.81 11.64
C ALA A 35 3.33 -22.02 12.27
N ASN A 36 2.62 -23.07 12.63
CA ASN A 36 3.17 -24.25 13.32
C ASN A 36 3.99 -23.90 14.56
N ILE A 37 3.41 -23.08 15.45
CA ILE A 37 4.05 -22.60 16.67
C ILE A 37 3.17 -22.91 17.90
N ALA A 38 3.77 -22.90 19.10
CA ALA A 38 3.00 -22.96 20.34
C ALA A 38 2.29 -21.62 20.61
N LYS A 39 1.12 -21.68 21.26
CA LYS A 39 0.35 -20.50 21.68
C LYS A 39 1.20 -19.52 22.52
N ALA A 40 2.02 -20.05 23.42
CA ALA A 40 2.93 -19.25 24.23
C ALA A 40 3.95 -18.49 23.38
N THR A 41 4.42 -19.07 22.27
CA THR A 41 5.36 -18.44 21.34
C THR A 41 4.73 -17.22 20.67
N LEU A 42 3.48 -17.31 20.24
CA LEU A 42 2.78 -16.16 19.65
C LEU A 42 2.68 -15.01 20.66
N TYR A 43 2.19 -15.31 21.89
CA TYR A 43 2.00 -14.27 22.92
C TYR A 43 3.30 -13.75 23.52
N HIS A 44 4.41 -14.48 23.38
CA HIS A 44 5.74 -13.96 23.69
C HIS A 44 6.14 -12.81 22.75
N HIS A 45 5.75 -12.88 21.47
CA HIS A 45 6.09 -11.88 20.45
C HIS A 45 5.03 -10.78 20.26
N PHE A 46 3.75 -11.10 20.46
CA PHE A 46 2.62 -10.21 20.23
C PHE A 46 1.59 -10.35 21.35
N ARG A 47 1.36 -9.26 22.09
CA ARG A 47 0.44 -9.29 23.24
C ARG A 47 -1.02 -9.46 22.82
N SER A 48 -1.35 -9.11 21.56
CA SER A 48 -2.71 -9.16 21.04
C SER A 48 -2.72 -9.38 19.52
N LYS A 49 -3.89 -9.77 18.96
CA LYS A 49 -4.13 -9.78 17.51
C LYS A 49 -3.97 -8.38 16.91
N GLU A 50 -4.29 -7.35 17.67
CA GLU A 50 -4.10 -5.95 17.25
C GLU A 50 -2.61 -5.61 17.09
N ASP A 51 -1.72 -6.01 18.01
CA ASP A 51 -0.28 -5.79 17.88
C ASP A 51 0.28 -6.50 16.64
N LEU A 52 -0.22 -7.69 16.34
CA LEU A 52 0.16 -8.42 15.15
C LEU A 52 -0.36 -7.74 13.87
N CYS A 53 -1.57 -7.19 13.90
CA CYS A 53 -2.12 -6.41 12.79
C CYS A 53 -1.32 -5.12 12.54
N ILE A 54 -0.89 -4.44 13.59
CA ILE A 54 -0.02 -3.27 13.49
C ILE A 54 1.31 -3.65 12.82
N ALA A 55 1.94 -4.75 13.24
CA ALA A 55 3.18 -5.23 12.62
C ALA A 55 3.00 -5.61 11.15
N TYR A 56 1.88 -6.24 10.80
CA TYR A 56 1.48 -6.53 9.42
C TYR A 56 1.37 -5.25 8.58
N LEU A 57 0.63 -4.25 9.08
CA LEU A 57 0.43 -2.98 8.36
C LEU A 57 1.74 -2.23 8.14
N GLN A 58 2.61 -2.19 9.15
CA GLN A 58 3.94 -1.58 9.05
C GLN A 58 4.78 -2.26 7.98
N GLN A 59 4.90 -3.59 8.03
CA GLN A 59 5.66 -4.36 7.05
C GLN A 59 5.13 -4.17 5.62
N LYS A 60 3.81 -4.22 5.43
CA LYS A 60 3.21 -4.01 4.10
C LYS A 60 3.47 -2.61 3.56
N HIS A 61 3.44 -1.61 4.43
CA HIS A 61 3.71 -0.23 4.05
C HIS A 61 5.18 -0.02 3.66
N GLU A 62 6.11 -0.51 4.47
CA GLU A 62 7.55 -0.45 4.19
C GLU A 62 7.87 -1.13 2.85
N GLN A 63 7.43 -2.38 2.66
CA GLN A 63 7.60 -3.11 1.40
C GLN A 63 6.99 -2.37 0.20
N PHE A 64 5.84 -1.73 0.41
CA PHE A 64 5.19 -0.97 -0.65
C PHE A 64 6.00 0.26 -1.06
N LEU A 65 6.53 1.01 -0.09
CA LEU A 65 7.35 2.19 -0.39
C LEU A 65 8.67 1.80 -1.05
N ASP A 66 9.31 0.72 -0.60
CA ASP A 66 10.54 0.19 -1.22
C ASP A 66 10.28 -0.23 -2.68
N GLU A 67 9.22 -0.99 -2.94
CA GLU A 67 8.84 -1.37 -4.31
C GLU A 67 8.51 -0.12 -5.15
N LEU A 68 7.81 0.87 -4.60
CA LEU A 68 7.47 2.11 -5.30
C LEU A 68 8.74 2.87 -5.71
N GLN A 69 9.75 2.94 -4.84
CA GLN A 69 11.03 3.58 -5.16
C GLN A 69 11.73 2.90 -6.36
N VAL A 70 11.68 1.58 -6.45
CA VAL A 70 12.23 0.85 -7.61
C VAL A 70 11.52 1.27 -8.89
N TYR A 71 10.19 1.26 -8.93
CA TYR A 71 9.42 1.66 -10.12
C TYR A 71 9.60 3.13 -10.51
N ILE A 72 9.82 4.01 -9.52
CA ILE A 72 10.15 5.42 -9.78
C ILE A 72 11.56 5.51 -10.40
N ALA A 73 12.54 4.82 -9.83
CA ALA A 73 13.93 4.87 -10.29
C ALA A 73 14.13 4.26 -11.68
N GLU A 74 13.32 3.26 -12.05
CA GLU A 74 13.32 2.65 -13.38
C GLU A 74 12.65 3.53 -14.46
N GLY A 75 12.01 4.62 -14.08
CA GLY A 75 11.36 5.53 -15.00
C GLY A 75 12.36 6.28 -15.90
N GLU A 76 12.34 6.02 -17.21
CA GLU A 76 13.25 6.60 -18.22
C GLU A 76 13.06 8.11 -18.44
N SER A 77 11.98 8.70 -17.93
CA SER A 77 11.69 10.12 -18.03
C SER A 77 10.90 10.61 -16.82
N PRO A 78 10.88 11.95 -16.56
CA PRO A 78 10.07 12.53 -15.49
C PRO A 78 8.61 12.07 -15.49
N LYS A 79 8.00 11.96 -16.68
CA LYS A 79 6.64 11.43 -16.82
C LYS A 79 6.55 9.98 -16.36
N HIS A 80 7.49 9.11 -16.76
CA HIS A 80 7.50 7.71 -16.36
C HIS A 80 7.73 7.54 -14.86
N GLN A 81 8.58 8.37 -14.24
CA GLN A 81 8.81 8.38 -12.79
C GLN A 81 7.52 8.71 -12.03
N VAL A 82 6.80 9.76 -12.43
CA VAL A 82 5.51 10.14 -11.82
C VAL A 82 4.45 9.05 -11.99
N LEU A 83 4.49 8.32 -13.10
CA LEU A 83 3.55 7.23 -13.37
C LEU A 83 3.95 5.88 -12.76
N GLY A 84 5.11 5.79 -12.12
CA GLY A 84 5.66 4.54 -11.54
C GLY A 84 4.71 3.85 -10.58
N ILE A 85 3.89 4.58 -9.82
CA ILE A 85 2.90 4.00 -8.90
C ILE A 85 1.82 3.16 -9.63
N PHE A 86 1.44 3.54 -10.85
CA PHE A 86 0.47 2.79 -11.64
C PHE A 86 1.11 1.54 -12.27
N GLU A 87 2.40 1.60 -12.61
CA GLU A 87 3.14 0.42 -13.06
C GLU A 87 3.32 -0.60 -11.93
N LEU A 88 3.67 -0.15 -10.73
CA LEU A 88 3.69 -0.98 -9.54
C LEU A 88 2.31 -1.61 -9.29
N LEU A 89 1.22 -0.83 -9.37
CA LEU A 89 -0.13 -1.36 -9.21
C LEU A 89 -0.45 -2.42 -10.25
N ARG A 90 -0.11 -2.19 -11.51
CA ARG A 90 -0.31 -3.16 -12.59
C ARG A 90 0.47 -4.45 -12.35
N ALA A 91 1.71 -4.36 -11.90
CA ALA A 91 2.52 -5.53 -11.54
C ALA A 91 1.92 -6.32 -10.38
N ARG A 92 1.40 -5.62 -9.35
CA ARG A 92 0.71 -6.24 -8.22
C ARG A 92 -0.62 -6.88 -8.61
N TYR A 93 -1.41 -6.21 -9.46
CA TYR A 93 -2.69 -6.74 -9.96
C TYR A 93 -2.54 -8.09 -10.69
N ARG A 94 -1.43 -8.29 -11.41
CA ARG A 94 -1.14 -9.54 -12.12
C ARG A 94 -0.79 -10.72 -11.21
N LYS A 95 -0.52 -10.46 -9.93
CA LYS A 95 -0.27 -11.53 -8.96
C LYS A 95 -1.59 -12.21 -8.58
N LYS A 96 -1.57 -13.54 -8.44
CA LYS A 96 -2.77 -14.34 -8.09
C LYS A 96 -3.37 -13.96 -6.73
N ASP A 97 -2.55 -13.38 -5.84
CA ASP A 97 -2.87 -12.97 -4.49
C ASP A 97 -3.18 -11.46 -4.38
N PHE A 98 -3.65 -10.83 -5.45
CA PHE A 98 -4.13 -9.46 -5.40
C PHE A 98 -5.54 -9.39 -4.83
N TYR A 99 -5.66 -8.90 -3.59
CA TYR A 99 -6.92 -8.71 -2.87
C TYR A 99 -7.27 -7.23 -2.62
N GLY A 100 -6.76 -6.32 -3.45
CA GLY A 100 -7.00 -4.89 -3.32
C GLY A 100 -6.08 -4.20 -2.30
N CYS A 101 -6.56 -3.11 -1.71
CA CYS A 101 -5.78 -2.35 -0.73
C CYS A 101 -5.82 -3.00 0.65
N TRP A 102 -4.65 -3.46 1.13
CA TRP A 102 -4.54 -4.10 2.46
C TRP A 102 -4.99 -3.21 3.62
N SER A 103 -4.74 -1.90 3.56
CA SER A 103 -5.12 -0.98 4.62
C SER A 103 -6.61 -0.62 4.60
N GLN A 104 -7.22 -0.48 3.42
CA GLN A 104 -8.67 -0.24 3.30
C GLN A 104 -9.48 -1.44 3.82
N LYS A 105 -9.02 -2.68 3.56
CA LYS A 105 -9.65 -3.88 4.13
C LYS A 105 -9.68 -3.82 5.66
N ILE A 106 -8.57 -3.44 6.28
CA ILE A 106 -8.51 -3.30 7.74
C ILE A 106 -9.43 -2.17 8.24
N VAL A 107 -9.40 -1.00 7.57
CA VAL A 107 -10.27 0.14 7.94
C VAL A 107 -11.74 -0.23 7.90
N ALA A 108 -12.17 -1.02 6.90
CA ALA A 108 -13.56 -1.46 6.78
C ALA A 108 -14.02 -2.41 7.91
N GLU A 109 -13.07 -3.05 8.60
CA GLU A 109 -13.36 -4.06 9.62
C GLU A 109 -13.14 -3.56 11.06
N ILE A 110 -12.50 -2.42 11.27
CA ILE A 110 -12.25 -1.84 12.60
C ILE A 110 -13.23 -0.69 12.88
N THR A 111 -13.43 -0.41 14.17
CA THR A 111 -14.24 0.76 14.55
C THR A 111 -13.48 2.06 14.30
N PRO A 112 -14.17 3.16 13.91
CA PRO A 112 -13.54 4.47 13.75
C PRO A 112 -12.85 4.99 15.04
N GLN A 113 -13.24 4.48 16.20
CA GLN A 113 -12.69 4.81 17.51
C GLN A 113 -11.39 4.05 17.84
N ASN A 114 -10.93 3.15 16.98
CA ASN A 114 -9.66 2.45 17.19
C ASN A 114 -8.50 3.44 17.23
N LYS A 115 -7.89 3.58 18.42
CA LYS A 115 -6.85 4.61 18.68
C LYS A 115 -5.45 4.20 18.25
N ARG A 116 -5.27 2.99 17.73
CA ARG A 116 -3.96 2.47 17.36
C ARG A 116 -3.84 2.18 15.87
N ILE A 117 -4.75 1.40 15.29
CA ILE A 117 -4.70 1.00 13.89
C ILE A 117 -5.12 2.17 12.99
N PHE A 118 -6.21 2.86 13.32
CA PHE A 118 -6.74 3.93 12.48
C PHE A 118 -5.71 5.06 12.26
N PRO A 119 -5.08 5.64 13.33
CA PRO A 119 -4.04 6.66 13.17
C PRO A 119 -2.80 6.15 12.42
N LEU A 120 -2.43 4.86 12.60
CA LEU A 120 -1.33 4.24 11.85
C LEU A 120 -1.60 4.24 10.34
N ILE A 121 -2.81 3.82 9.95
CA ILE A 121 -3.19 3.82 8.53
C ILE A 121 -3.23 5.23 7.96
N GLN A 122 -3.77 6.21 8.71
CA GLN A 122 -3.74 7.62 8.30
C GLN A 122 -2.31 8.13 8.09
N LYS A 123 -1.38 7.78 8.99
CA LYS A 123 0.05 8.08 8.86
C LYS A 123 0.62 7.49 7.57
N HIS A 124 0.41 6.19 7.31
CA HIS A 124 0.88 5.51 6.10
C HIS A 124 0.34 6.16 4.82
N LYS A 125 -0.93 6.53 4.80
CA LYS A 125 -1.54 7.23 3.65
C LYS A 125 -0.93 8.61 3.42
N LYS A 126 -0.63 9.34 4.50
CA LYS A 126 0.06 10.62 4.42
C LYS A 126 1.50 10.47 3.93
N GLU A 127 2.21 9.43 4.34
CA GLU A 127 3.57 9.13 3.87
C GLU A 127 3.58 8.82 2.37
N LEU A 128 2.61 8.04 1.87
CA LEU A 128 2.46 7.82 0.42
C LEU A 128 2.20 9.13 -0.33
N LEU A 129 1.28 9.98 0.17
CA LEU A 129 0.99 11.27 -0.44
C LEU A 129 2.24 12.17 -0.48
N THR A 130 3.04 12.14 0.59
CA THR A 130 4.32 12.87 0.65
C THR A 130 5.32 12.32 -0.36
N ALA A 131 5.45 10.99 -0.48
CA ALA A 131 6.34 10.36 -1.45
C ALA A 131 5.96 10.76 -2.89
N LEU A 132 4.67 10.74 -3.24
CA LEU A 132 4.19 11.22 -4.55
C LEU A 132 4.51 12.70 -4.76
N GLY A 133 4.36 13.53 -3.73
CA GLY A 133 4.73 14.96 -3.78
C GLY A 133 6.22 15.18 -4.07
N ASN A 134 7.09 14.36 -3.50
CA ASN A 134 8.53 14.42 -3.75
C ASN A 134 8.86 14.03 -5.20
N VAL A 135 8.27 12.93 -5.71
CA VAL A 135 8.45 12.53 -7.12
C VAL A 135 8.00 13.62 -8.08
N VAL A 136 6.87 14.25 -7.81
CA VAL A 136 6.39 15.38 -8.63
C VAL A 136 7.35 16.56 -8.55
N GLN A 137 7.88 16.89 -7.36
CA GLN A 137 8.86 17.96 -7.18
C GLN A 137 10.13 17.72 -7.99
N ASP A 138 10.63 16.49 -7.98
CA ASP A 138 11.86 16.12 -8.67
C ASP A 138 11.67 16.02 -10.20
N SER A 139 10.44 15.71 -10.63
CA SER A 139 10.10 15.49 -12.04
C SER A 139 9.62 16.74 -12.77
N VAL A 140 9.26 17.82 -12.07
CA VAL A 140 8.74 19.06 -12.68
C VAL A 140 9.54 20.25 -12.19
N ALA A 141 10.39 20.80 -13.06
CA ALA A 141 11.15 22.00 -12.75
C ALA A 141 10.22 23.19 -12.37
N LEU A 142 10.61 23.94 -11.34
CA LEU A 142 9.93 25.18 -10.90
C LEU A 142 8.45 25.02 -10.53
N ILE A 143 8.00 23.81 -10.14
CA ILE A 143 6.62 23.60 -9.70
C ILE A 143 6.34 24.37 -8.38
N SER A 144 5.23 25.11 -8.35
CA SER A 144 4.78 25.75 -7.12
C SER A 144 4.31 24.71 -6.10
N LYS A 145 4.39 25.04 -4.80
CA LYS A 145 3.91 24.15 -3.73
C LYS A 145 2.45 23.74 -3.94
N ALA A 146 1.60 24.69 -4.30
CA ALA A 146 0.17 24.43 -4.52
C ALA A 146 -0.10 23.46 -5.69
N GLU A 147 0.61 23.64 -6.82
CA GLU A 147 0.48 22.77 -7.98
C GLU A 147 1.02 21.36 -7.68
N ARG A 148 2.16 21.26 -6.95
CA ARG A 148 2.71 20.00 -6.50
C ARG A 148 1.71 19.23 -5.61
N GLU A 149 1.15 19.89 -4.60
CA GLU A 149 0.18 19.29 -3.70
C GLU A 149 -1.08 18.85 -4.45
N LYS A 150 -1.56 19.66 -5.40
CA LYS A 150 -2.70 19.31 -6.25
C LYS A 150 -2.43 18.11 -7.14
N LEU A 151 -1.28 18.06 -7.81
CA LEU A 151 -0.93 16.92 -8.68
C LEU A 151 -0.68 15.65 -7.85
N ALA A 152 0.05 15.73 -6.74
CA ALA A 152 0.26 14.61 -5.84
C ALA A 152 -1.06 14.06 -5.27
N GLY A 153 -1.97 14.95 -4.88
CA GLY A 153 -3.32 14.58 -4.42
C GLY A 153 -4.13 13.88 -5.51
N ALA A 154 -4.07 14.37 -6.74
CA ALA A 154 -4.75 13.74 -7.87
C ALA A 154 -4.18 12.35 -8.18
N LEU A 155 -2.86 12.20 -8.23
CA LEU A 155 -2.20 10.90 -8.40
C LEU A 155 -2.61 9.90 -7.31
N TYR A 156 -2.62 10.36 -6.06
CA TYR A 156 -3.04 9.56 -4.91
C TYR A 156 -4.49 9.08 -5.04
N LEU A 157 -5.44 9.97 -5.35
CA LEU A 157 -6.86 9.62 -5.49
C LEU A 157 -7.10 8.69 -6.67
N LEU A 158 -6.45 8.93 -7.82
CA LEU A 158 -6.52 8.04 -8.99
C LEU A 158 -5.96 6.65 -8.65
N TYR A 159 -4.85 6.57 -7.91
CA TYR A 159 -4.28 5.30 -7.48
C TYR A 159 -5.23 4.55 -6.54
N GLU A 160 -5.76 5.20 -5.49
CA GLU A 160 -6.67 4.56 -4.52
C GLU A 160 -7.94 4.05 -5.20
N GLY A 161 -8.52 4.83 -6.12
CA GLY A 161 -9.64 4.42 -6.94
C GLY A 161 -9.29 3.21 -7.83
N ALA A 162 -8.17 3.27 -8.53
CA ALA A 162 -7.74 2.17 -9.40
C ALA A 162 -7.50 0.86 -8.64
N VAL A 163 -6.92 0.91 -7.43
CA VAL A 163 -6.75 -0.29 -6.58
C VAL A 163 -8.09 -0.92 -6.24
N THR A 164 -9.05 -0.10 -5.81
CA THR A 164 -10.38 -0.57 -5.37
C THR A 164 -11.19 -1.13 -6.54
N GLU A 165 -11.27 -0.37 -7.63
CA GLU A 165 -12.09 -0.72 -8.78
C GLU A 165 -11.51 -1.91 -9.58
N SER A 166 -10.19 -2.03 -9.69
CA SER A 166 -9.58 -3.20 -10.34
C SER A 166 -9.84 -4.49 -9.57
N TYR A 167 -9.84 -4.44 -8.23
CA TYR A 167 -10.22 -5.59 -7.40
C TYR A 167 -11.70 -5.94 -7.52
N LEU A 168 -12.58 -4.93 -7.50
CA LEU A 168 -14.04 -5.11 -7.60
C LEU A 168 -14.45 -5.70 -8.96
N HIS A 169 -13.94 -5.12 -10.04
CA HIS A 169 -14.29 -5.51 -11.41
C HIS A 169 -13.52 -6.74 -11.92
N LYS A 170 -12.51 -7.23 -11.18
CA LYS A 170 -11.63 -8.32 -11.65
C LYS A 170 -11.03 -8.03 -13.03
N ASN A 171 -10.68 -6.77 -13.27
CA ASN A 171 -10.20 -6.26 -14.55
C ASN A 171 -9.20 -5.11 -14.30
N ASP A 172 -8.28 -4.90 -15.23
CA ASP A 172 -7.23 -3.87 -15.11
C ASP A 172 -7.55 -2.54 -15.81
N TRP A 173 -8.74 -2.40 -16.42
CA TRP A 173 -9.14 -1.15 -17.06
C TRP A 173 -9.09 0.07 -16.11
N PRO A 174 -9.41 -0.03 -14.79
CA PRO A 174 -9.30 1.11 -13.90
C PRO A 174 -7.85 1.59 -13.73
N ILE A 175 -6.89 0.65 -13.75
CA ILE A 175 -5.45 0.99 -13.67
C ILE A 175 -5.02 1.72 -14.93
N HIS A 176 -5.43 1.25 -16.10
CA HIS A 176 -5.10 1.89 -17.38
C HIS A 176 -5.70 3.28 -17.48
N LEU A 177 -6.97 3.45 -17.13
CA LEU A 177 -7.65 4.73 -17.15
C LEU A 177 -7.02 5.73 -16.18
N ALA A 178 -6.78 5.31 -14.94
CA ALA A 178 -6.16 6.15 -13.92
C ALA A 178 -4.75 6.61 -14.35
N LYS A 179 -3.95 5.71 -14.93
CA LYS A 179 -2.62 6.03 -15.47
C LYS A 179 -2.71 7.06 -16.61
N GLN A 180 -3.67 6.88 -17.53
CA GLN A 180 -3.88 7.84 -18.64
C GLN A 180 -4.27 9.22 -18.10
N MET A 181 -5.23 9.30 -17.20
CA MET A 181 -5.65 10.56 -16.56
C MET A 181 -4.49 11.23 -15.81
N ALA A 182 -3.68 10.46 -15.12
CA ALA A 182 -2.48 10.95 -14.42
C ALA A 182 -1.45 11.53 -15.43
N ALA A 183 -1.25 10.87 -16.57
CA ALA A 183 -0.37 11.36 -17.64
C ALA A 183 -0.86 12.70 -18.22
N ASP A 184 -2.17 12.85 -18.45
CA ASP A 184 -2.78 14.07 -18.98
C ASP A 184 -2.66 15.22 -17.98
N LEU A 185 -2.86 14.96 -16.70
CA LEU A 185 -2.65 15.94 -15.63
C LEU A 185 -1.20 16.40 -15.54
N PHE A 186 -0.25 15.47 -15.62
CA PHE A 186 1.18 15.80 -15.64
C PHE A 186 1.56 16.70 -16.81
N LEU A 187 1.11 16.36 -18.03
CA LEU A 187 1.33 17.19 -19.22
C LEU A 187 0.71 18.58 -19.09
N THR A 188 -0.50 18.67 -18.52
CA THR A 188 -1.16 19.98 -18.29
C THR A 188 -0.34 20.89 -17.39
N VAL A 189 0.33 20.32 -16.37
CA VAL A 189 1.20 21.09 -15.47
C VAL A 189 2.49 21.52 -16.20
N GLN A 190 3.04 20.69 -17.08
CA GLN A 190 4.24 21.04 -17.88
C GLN A 190 3.97 22.13 -18.93
N LEU A 191 2.80 22.09 -19.59
CA LEU A 191 2.47 23.03 -20.67
C LEU A 191 2.09 24.45 -20.21
N LYS A 192 1.80 24.64 -18.92
CA LYS A 192 1.52 25.96 -18.33
C LYS A 192 2.77 26.82 -18.11
N ARG A 193 3.88 26.40 -18.63
CA ARG A 193 5.23 26.97 -18.47
C ARG A 193 5.88 27.27 -19.81
#